data_d2bd048787e5beee368d18fb41ee23d2
#
_entry.id   d2bd048787e5beee368d18fb41ee23d2
#
_cell.length_a   1.000
_cell.length_b   1.000
_cell.length_c   1.000
_cell.angle_alpha   90.00
_cell.angle_beta   90.00
_cell.angle_gamma   90.00
#
_symmetry.space_group_name_H-M   'P 1'
#
loop_
_entity.id
_entity.type
_entity.pdbx_description
1 polymer ?
#
loop_
_entity_poly.entity_id
_entity_poly.type
_entity_poly.pdbx_seq_one_letter_code
_entity_poly.pdbx_strand_id
1 'polypeptide(L)'
;EVLWRVYWKGWLELRPNVWLDYLMELNILRDQFKSNQNYLNAIEGKTDLECFNQWVNELKENNYLHNHTRMWFASIWIFTLELPWQLGSEFFMQHLLDGDTASNTLGWRWVAGIQTKGKHYLASEWNIKKFTNNRFQNIKLNENAPPKINDKNYTILHKTFENPVDIESKNLLIFENNLAFEITDFVNNKFKKIILVSNNNENKII
;
A
#
# COMPACT_ATOMS: atom_id res chain seq x y z
N GLU A 1 -4.77 13.29 -5.28
CA GLU A 1 -4.17 11.96 -4.97
C GLU A 1 -2.72 11.85 -5.48
N VAL A 2 -2.40 12.31 -6.71
CA VAL A 2 -1.03 12.25 -7.26
C VAL A 2 0.02 12.86 -6.33
N LEU A 3 -0.26 14.02 -5.75
CA LEU A 3 0.65 14.69 -4.82
C LEU A 3 0.94 13.84 -3.56
N TRP A 4 -0.03 13.10 -3.05
CA TRP A 4 0.18 12.19 -1.94
C TRP A 4 1.11 11.03 -2.30
N ARG A 5 1.01 10.48 -3.52
CA ARG A 5 1.92 9.43 -3.99
C ARG A 5 3.36 9.94 -4.09
N VAL A 6 3.55 11.12 -4.64
CA VAL A 6 4.89 11.77 -4.70
C VAL A 6 5.44 11.97 -3.28
N TYR A 7 4.62 12.50 -2.38
CA TYR A 7 5.01 12.70 -0.98
C TYR A 7 5.43 11.39 -0.30
N TRP A 8 4.60 10.33 -0.42
CA TRP A 8 4.89 9.05 0.21
C TRP A 8 6.15 8.39 -0.36
N LYS A 9 6.36 8.46 -1.67
CA LYS A 9 7.59 7.97 -2.29
C LYS A 9 8.83 8.67 -1.74
N GLY A 10 8.85 9.99 -1.75
CA GLY A 10 9.95 10.77 -1.19
C GLY A 10 10.15 10.52 0.31
N TRP A 11 9.07 10.41 1.08
CA TRP A 11 9.15 10.12 2.50
C TRP A 11 9.80 8.76 2.78
N LEU A 12 9.40 7.71 2.06
CA LEU A 12 9.94 6.35 2.22
C LEU A 12 11.38 6.25 1.71
N GLU A 13 11.68 6.91 0.61
CA GLU A 13 13.03 6.97 0.05
C GLU A 13 14.06 7.56 1.01
N LEU A 14 13.65 8.56 1.79
CA LEU A 14 14.49 9.15 2.83
C LEU A 14 14.54 8.31 4.13
N ARG A 15 13.74 7.25 4.24
CA ARG A 15 13.66 6.36 5.41
C ARG A 15 13.58 4.89 5.01
N PRO A 16 14.60 4.38 4.30
CA PRO A 16 14.58 3.02 3.73
C PRO A 16 14.41 1.92 4.77
N ASN A 17 14.85 2.16 6.01
CA ASN A 17 14.70 1.18 7.09
C ASN A 17 13.23 0.91 7.46
N VAL A 18 12.30 1.83 7.17
CA VAL A 18 10.86 1.58 7.32
C VAL A 18 10.41 0.43 6.41
N TRP A 19 10.91 0.41 5.18
CA TRP A 19 10.62 -0.65 4.22
C TRP A 19 11.28 -1.97 4.59
N LEU A 20 12.54 -1.92 5.00
CA LEU A 20 13.27 -3.13 5.42
C LEU A 20 12.62 -3.79 6.64
N ASP A 21 12.23 -3.00 7.63
CA ASP A 21 11.51 -3.49 8.81
C ASP A 21 10.16 -4.11 8.43
N TYR A 22 9.41 -3.45 7.54
CA TYR A 22 8.16 -4.00 7.02
C TYR A 22 8.36 -5.38 6.39
N LEU A 23 9.37 -5.55 5.53
CA LEU A 23 9.65 -6.83 4.88
C LEU A 23 10.06 -7.92 5.88
N MET A 24 10.90 -7.58 6.86
CA MET A 24 11.31 -8.53 7.92
C MET A 24 10.12 -8.98 8.76
N GLU A 25 9.29 -8.03 9.21
CA GLU A 25 8.08 -8.32 9.99
C GLU A 25 7.08 -9.15 9.17
N LEU A 26 6.88 -8.80 7.91
CA LEU A 26 5.98 -9.50 7.01
C LEU A 26 6.36 -10.98 6.85
N ASN A 27 7.65 -11.27 6.67
CA ASN A 27 8.12 -12.66 6.54
C ASN A 27 7.82 -13.50 7.79
N ILE A 28 8.01 -12.92 8.98
CA ILE A 28 7.69 -13.59 10.25
C ILE A 28 6.17 -13.81 10.35
N LEU A 29 5.39 -12.78 10.04
CA LEU A 29 3.93 -12.82 10.15
C LEU A 29 3.29 -13.81 9.16
N ARG A 30 3.82 -13.97 7.96
CA ARG A 30 3.36 -14.98 7.01
C ARG A 30 3.41 -16.38 7.60
N ASP A 31 4.53 -16.74 8.24
CA ASP A 31 4.69 -18.04 8.88
C ASP A 31 3.77 -18.22 10.09
N GLN A 32 3.61 -17.17 10.90
CA GLN A 32 2.74 -17.21 12.08
C GLN A 32 1.26 -17.33 11.74
N PHE A 33 0.83 -16.67 10.65
CA PHE A 33 -0.58 -16.56 10.28
C PHE A 33 -1.04 -17.53 9.18
N LYS A 34 -0.15 -18.30 8.55
CA LYS A 34 -0.50 -19.25 7.47
C LYS A 34 -1.62 -20.22 7.79
N SER A 35 -1.82 -20.55 9.08
CA SER A 35 -2.89 -21.45 9.57
C SER A 35 -3.87 -20.74 10.49
N ASN A 36 -3.80 -19.41 10.59
CA ASN A 36 -4.71 -18.65 11.44
C ASN A 36 -6.08 -18.52 10.76
N GLN A 37 -7.11 -19.06 11.36
CA GLN A 37 -8.45 -19.11 10.75
C GLN A 37 -9.05 -17.71 10.52
N ASN A 38 -8.84 -16.76 11.42
CA ASN A 38 -9.34 -15.40 11.25
C ASN A 38 -8.69 -14.71 10.04
N TYR A 39 -7.39 -14.90 9.86
CA TYR A 39 -6.67 -14.40 8.69
C TYR A 39 -7.18 -15.05 7.39
N LEU A 40 -7.31 -16.38 7.37
CA LEU A 40 -7.83 -17.11 6.21
C LEU A 40 -9.25 -16.66 5.85
N ASN A 41 -10.12 -16.54 6.83
CA ASN A 41 -11.48 -16.03 6.62
C ASN A 41 -11.47 -14.58 6.09
N ALA A 42 -10.55 -13.73 6.59
CA ALA A 42 -10.45 -12.35 6.15
C ALA A 42 -10.05 -12.27 4.67
N ILE A 43 -8.99 -12.98 4.25
CA ILE A 43 -8.54 -12.96 2.84
C ILE A 43 -9.53 -13.65 1.90
N GLU A 44 -10.37 -14.56 2.40
CA GLU A 44 -11.40 -15.23 1.61
C GLU A 44 -12.74 -14.48 1.57
N GLY A 45 -12.91 -13.42 2.36
CA GLY A 45 -14.17 -12.70 2.47
C GLY A 45 -15.25 -13.53 3.16
N LYS A 46 -14.90 -14.26 4.21
CA LYS A 46 -15.76 -15.16 4.98
C LYS A 46 -15.80 -14.76 6.47
N THR A 47 -15.75 -13.47 6.75
CA THR A 47 -15.89 -12.94 8.11
C THR A 47 -17.36 -12.73 8.46
N ASP A 48 -17.64 -12.37 9.72
CA ASP A 48 -18.99 -11.99 10.16
C ASP A 48 -19.42 -10.58 9.68
N LEU A 49 -18.58 -9.90 8.90
CA LEU A 49 -18.81 -8.54 8.41
C LEU A 49 -19.15 -8.56 6.92
N GLU A 50 -20.41 -8.49 6.58
CA GLU A 50 -20.87 -8.54 5.18
C GLU A 50 -20.20 -7.49 4.29
N CYS A 51 -20.10 -6.24 4.75
CA CYS A 51 -19.48 -5.17 3.99
C CYS A 51 -18.01 -5.49 3.65
N PHE A 52 -17.26 -6.01 4.62
CA PHE A 52 -15.87 -6.40 4.45
C PHE A 52 -15.73 -7.53 3.42
N ASN A 53 -16.56 -8.55 3.55
CA ASN A 53 -16.59 -9.71 2.64
C ASN A 53 -16.87 -9.27 1.18
N GLN A 54 -17.83 -8.36 0.99
CA GLN A 54 -18.13 -7.82 -0.34
C GLN A 54 -16.95 -7.02 -0.92
N TRP A 55 -16.24 -6.23 -0.10
CA TRP A 55 -15.07 -5.50 -0.55
C TRP A 55 -13.86 -6.39 -0.86
N VAL A 56 -13.70 -7.52 -0.16
CA VAL A 56 -12.70 -8.55 -0.52
C VAL A 56 -12.98 -9.10 -1.91
N ASN A 57 -14.26 -9.45 -2.19
CA ASN A 57 -14.65 -9.95 -3.49
C ASN A 57 -14.49 -8.89 -4.59
N GLU A 58 -14.95 -7.67 -4.34
CA GLU A 58 -14.78 -6.53 -5.25
C GLU A 58 -13.30 -6.29 -5.59
N LEU A 59 -12.42 -6.33 -4.58
CA LEU A 59 -10.99 -6.18 -4.78
C LEU A 59 -10.40 -7.28 -5.65
N LYS A 60 -10.80 -8.54 -5.43
CA LYS A 60 -10.32 -9.68 -6.21
C LYS A 60 -10.84 -9.71 -7.63
N GLU A 61 -12.08 -9.28 -7.84
CA GLU A 61 -12.73 -9.28 -9.15
C GLU A 61 -12.31 -8.09 -10.01
N ASN A 62 -12.25 -6.89 -9.41
CA ASN A 62 -12.04 -5.64 -10.13
C ASN A 62 -10.61 -5.09 -10.01
N ASN A 63 -9.80 -5.65 -9.12
CA ASN A 63 -8.45 -5.18 -8.79
C ASN A 63 -8.40 -3.70 -8.36
N TYR A 64 -9.50 -3.20 -7.83
CA TYR A 64 -9.67 -1.82 -7.41
C TYR A 64 -10.67 -1.69 -6.26
N LEU A 65 -10.42 -0.75 -5.37
CA LEU A 65 -11.37 -0.25 -4.38
C LEU A 65 -11.34 1.27 -4.35
N HIS A 66 -12.49 1.87 -4.16
CA HIS A 66 -12.59 3.32 -3.93
C HIS A 66 -11.79 3.74 -2.69
N ASN A 67 -11.20 4.94 -2.69
CA ASN A 67 -10.33 5.41 -1.61
C ASN A 67 -10.95 5.30 -0.21
N HIS A 68 -12.20 5.70 -0.02
CA HIS A 68 -12.88 5.55 1.27
C HIS A 68 -12.98 4.07 1.68
N THR A 69 -13.30 3.19 0.74
CA THR A 69 -13.38 1.75 1.01
C THR A 69 -12.05 1.18 1.45
N ARG A 70 -10.95 1.64 0.86
CA ARG A 70 -9.60 1.23 1.30
C ARG A 70 -9.31 1.61 2.74
N MET A 71 -9.74 2.80 3.17
CA MET A 71 -9.58 3.25 4.55
C MET A 71 -10.45 2.43 5.52
N TRP A 72 -11.71 2.17 5.17
CA TRP A 72 -12.59 1.32 5.97
C TRP A 72 -12.06 -0.10 6.08
N PHE A 73 -11.66 -0.67 4.95
CA PHE A 73 -11.07 -2.01 4.88
C PHE A 73 -9.86 -2.14 5.81
N ALA A 74 -8.90 -1.23 5.70
CA ALA A 74 -7.70 -1.26 6.53
C ALA A 74 -8.02 -1.07 8.02
N SER A 75 -8.96 -0.18 8.36
CA SER A 75 -9.41 0.01 9.73
C SER A 75 -10.08 -1.25 10.30
N ILE A 76 -10.98 -1.88 9.55
CA ILE A 76 -11.65 -3.12 9.96
C ILE A 76 -10.62 -4.23 10.14
N TRP A 77 -9.72 -4.40 9.19
CA TRP A 77 -8.65 -5.39 9.26
C TRP A 77 -7.82 -5.25 10.56
N ILE A 78 -7.36 -4.02 10.86
CA ILE A 78 -6.44 -3.76 11.96
C ILE A 78 -7.13 -3.77 13.32
N PHE A 79 -8.32 -3.18 13.42
CA PHE A 79 -8.93 -2.85 14.71
C PHE A 79 -10.16 -3.71 15.06
N THR A 80 -10.89 -4.20 14.08
CA THR A 80 -12.06 -5.05 14.31
C THR A 80 -11.70 -6.53 14.19
N LEU A 81 -10.97 -6.92 13.15
CA LEU A 81 -10.49 -8.29 12.97
C LEU A 81 -9.17 -8.56 13.72
N GLU A 82 -8.55 -7.52 14.26
CA GLU A 82 -7.30 -7.57 15.05
C GLU A 82 -6.13 -8.25 14.32
N LEU A 83 -6.09 -8.13 12.98
CA LEU A 83 -5.05 -8.72 12.15
C LEU A 83 -3.87 -7.75 11.95
N PRO A 84 -2.64 -8.28 11.79
CA PRO A 84 -1.47 -7.47 11.51
C PRO A 84 -1.64 -6.63 10.23
N TRP A 85 -1.35 -5.34 10.34
CA TRP A 85 -1.48 -4.40 9.22
C TRP A 85 -0.58 -4.76 8.02
N GLN A 86 0.56 -5.39 8.29
CA GLN A 86 1.52 -5.81 7.27
C GLN A 86 0.91 -6.84 6.31
N LEU A 87 0.15 -7.80 6.84
CA LEU A 87 -0.54 -8.82 6.03
C LEU A 87 -1.66 -8.20 5.18
N GLY A 88 -2.38 -7.20 5.72
CA GLY A 88 -3.39 -6.48 4.97
C GLY A 88 -2.78 -5.59 3.86
N SER A 89 -1.65 -4.95 4.16
CA SER A 89 -0.88 -4.18 3.18
C SER A 89 -0.39 -5.08 2.03
N GLU A 90 0.09 -6.28 2.35
CA GLU A 90 0.48 -7.28 1.35
C GLU A 90 -0.72 -7.71 0.50
N PHE A 91 -1.84 -8.02 1.13
CA PHE A 91 -3.07 -8.41 0.42
C PHE A 91 -3.51 -7.34 -0.60
N PHE A 92 -3.41 -6.06 -0.24
CA PHE A 92 -3.66 -4.96 -1.17
C PHE A 92 -2.65 -4.94 -2.33
N MET A 93 -1.35 -5.12 -2.06
CA MET A 93 -0.33 -5.14 -3.11
C MET A 93 -0.51 -6.29 -4.10
N GLN A 94 -1.05 -7.42 -3.66
CA GLN A 94 -1.32 -8.58 -4.52
C GLN A 94 -2.52 -8.37 -5.46
N HIS A 95 -3.46 -7.50 -5.09
CA HIS A 95 -4.72 -7.37 -5.81
C HIS A 95 -4.94 -6.01 -6.47
N LEU A 96 -4.38 -4.91 -5.97
CA LEU A 96 -4.60 -3.59 -6.54
C LEU A 96 -3.76 -3.36 -7.81
N LEU A 97 -4.39 -3.07 -8.93
CA LEU A 97 -3.70 -2.66 -10.17
C LEU A 97 -2.93 -1.34 -10.01
N ASP A 98 -3.45 -0.44 -9.20
CA ASP A 98 -2.80 0.84 -8.90
C ASP A 98 -1.92 0.77 -7.64
N GLY A 99 -1.54 -0.43 -7.21
CA GLY A 99 -0.70 -0.65 -6.05
C GLY A 99 0.66 0.03 -6.20
N ASP A 100 0.97 0.91 -5.25
CA ASP A 100 2.27 1.58 -5.15
C ASP A 100 2.88 1.26 -3.79
N THR A 101 4.08 0.74 -3.79
CA THR A 101 4.77 0.24 -2.59
C THR A 101 4.79 1.26 -1.46
N ALA A 102 5.15 2.52 -1.75
CA ALA A 102 5.22 3.55 -0.73
C ALA A 102 3.84 3.97 -0.25
N SER A 103 2.94 4.31 -1.18
CA SER A 103 1.59 4.80 -0.85
C SER A 103 0.78 3.75 -0.10
N ASN A 104 0.87 2.49 -0.52
CA ASN A 104 0.15 1.40 0.13
C ASN A 104 0.69 1.17 1.54
N THR A 105 2.00 0.93 1.70
CA THR A 105 2.59 0.64 3.01
C THR A 105 2.38 1.79 4.00
N LEU A 106 2.64 3.03 3.57
CA LEU A 106 2.50 4.20 4.45
C LEU A 106 1.03 4.54 4.70
N GLY A 107 0.13 4.26 3.76
CA GLY A 107 -1.31 4.38 3.96
C GLY A 107 -1.84 3.43 5.04
N TRP A 108 -1.42 2.16 5.02
CA TRP A 108 -1.75 1.20 6.07
C TRP A 108 -1.16 1.60 7.43
N ARG A 109 0.09 2.08 7.46
CA ARG A 109 0.71 2.63 8.67
C ARG A 109 -0.03 3.86 9.21
N TRP A 110 -0.55 4.70 8.31
CA TRP A 110 -1.34 5.87 8.69
C TRP A 110 -2.68 5.46 9.34
N VAL A 111 -3.41 4.51 8.75
CA VAL A 111 -4.64 3.97 9.35
C VAL A 111 -4.34 3.36 10.73
N ALA A 112 -3.25 2.61 10.86
CA ALA A 112 -2.83 2.00 12.12
C ALA A 112 -2.42 3.01 13.22
N GLY A 113 -2.14 4.25 12.86
CA GLY A 113 -1.70 5.29 13.81
C GLY A 113 -0.20 5.33 14.09
N ILE A 114 0.59 4.57 13.33
CA ILE A 114 2.05 4.50 13.50
C ILE A 114 2.83 5.43 12.57
N GLN A 115 2.19 6.00 11.56
CA GLN A 115 2.81 6.93 10.61
C GLN A 115 2.82 8.36 11.15
N THR A 116 1.77 8.75 11.84
CA THR A 116 1.65 10.06 12.49
C THR A 116 1.24 9.84 13.94
N LYS A 117 2.11 10.17 14.89
CA LYS A 117 1.83 9.97 16.31
C LYS A 117 0.48 10.54 16.72
N GLY A 118 -0.31 9.72 17.41
CA GLY A 118 -1.60 10.12 17.97
C GLY A 118 -2.75 10.30 16.97
N LYS A 119 -2.50 9.98 15.67
CA LYS A 119 -3.54 10.05 14.65
C LYS A 119 -3.69 8.69 13.98
N HIS A 120 -4.84 8.10 14.11
CA HIS A 120 -5.23 6.88 13.40
C HIS A 120 -6.63 7.05 12.83
N TYR A 121 -7.03 6.15 11.97
CA TYR A 121 -8.35 6.20 11.35
C TYR A 121 -9.18 4.99 11.79
N LEU A 122 -10.36 5.26 12.37
CA LEU A 122 -11.35 4.24 12.71
C LEU A 122 -12.53 4.35 11.77
N ALA A 123 -12.86 3.24 11.13
CA ALA A 123 -14.11 3.11 10.41
C ALA A 123 -15.28 3.14 11.40
N SER A 124 -16.34 3.87 11.05
CA SER A 124 -17.58 3.89 11.84
C SER A 124 -18.76 3.40 11.02
N GLU A 125 -19.70 2.74 11.68
CA GLU A 125 -20.94 2.28 11.06
C GLU A 125 -21.67 3.43 10.39
N TRP A 126 -21.78 4.57 11.09
CA TRP A 126 -22.45 5.76 10.56
C TRP A 126 -21.84 6.22 9.23
N ASN A 127 -20.53 6.26 9.14
CA ASN A 127 -19.82 6.71 7.95
C ASN A 127 -20.02 5.73 6.78
N ILE A 128 -19.86 4.43 7.03
CA ILE A 128 -20.09 3.39 6.03
C ILE A 128 -21.53 3.44 5.54
N LYS A 129 -22.49 3.44 6.45
CA LYS A 129 -23.93 3.52 6.14
C LYS A 129 -24.26 4.73 5.27
N LYS A 130 -23.75 5.91 5.64
CA LYS A 130 -23.99 7.17 4.91
C LYS A 130 -23.46 7.12 3.48
N PHE A 131 -22.20 6.70 3.29
CA PHE A 131 -21.54 6.74 2.00
C PHE A 131 -21.78 5.50 1.12
N THR A 132 -22.51 4.52 1.63
CA THR A 132 -23.01 3.37 0.86
C THR A 132 -24.52 3.42 0.60
N ASN A 133 -25.16 4.59 0.78
CA ASN A 133 -26.61 4.78 0.61
C ASN A 133 -27.43 3.76 1.42
N ASN A 134 -27.05 3.55 2.68
CA ASN A 134 -27.63 2.57 3.61
C ASN A 134 -27.54 1.10 3.18
N ARG A 135 -26.67 0.77 2.22
CA ARG A 135 -26.44 -0.61 1.77
C ARG A 135 -25.93 -1.50 2.93
N PHE A 136 -25.06 -0.94 3.76
CA PHE A 136 -24.53 -1.62 4.94
C PHE A 136 -24.95 -0.89 6.21
N GLN A 137 -25.53 -1.63 7.13
CA GLN A 137 -25.99 -1.14 8.42
C GLN A 137 -25.95 -2.26 9.46
N ASN A 138 -26.04 -1.90 10.74
CA ASN A 138 -25.92 -2.82 11.87
C ASN A 138 -24.55 -3.54 11.89
N ILE A 139 -23.50 -2.81 11.52
CA ILE A 139 -22.13 -3.33 11.45
C ILE A 139 -21.49 -3.17 12.82
N LYS A 140 -21.03 -4.25 13.42
CA LYS A 140 -20.30 -4.21 14.69
C LYS A 140 -18.82 -3.95 14.47
N LEU A 141 -18.40 -2.69 14.63
CA LEU A 141 -17.01 -2.25 14.47
C LEU A 141 -16.40 -1.87 15.82
N ASN A 142 -15.08 -2.01 15.93
CA ASN A 142 -14.34 -1.44 17.05
C ASN A 142 -14.02 0.04 16.76
N GLU A 143 -14.96 0.90 17.12
CA GLU A 143 -14.87 2.36 16.87
C GLU A 143 -14.07 3.13 17.95
N ASN A 144 -13.55 2.42 18.97
CA ASN A 144 -12.83 3.03 20.10
C ASN A 144 -11.43 2.43 20.31
N ALA A 145 -10.91 1.72 19.31
CA ALA A 145 -9.59 1.10 19.42
C ALA A 145 -8.47 2.16 19.54
N PRO A 146 -7.48 1.95 20.41
CA PRO A 146 -6.32 2.83 20.45
C PRO A 146 -5.44 2.64 19.20
N PRO A 147 -4.62 3.65 18.83
CA PRO A 147 -3.65 3.50 17.76
C PRO A 147 -2.66 2.38 18.10
N LYS A 148 -2.14 1.74 17.08
CA LYS A 148 -1.03 0.79 17.25
C LYS A 148 0.22 1.56 17.66
N ILE A 149 1.06 0.94 18.48
CA ILE A 149 2.30 1.55 18.97
C ILE A 149 3.45 1.08 18.07
N ASN A 150 4.29 2.04 17.67
CA ASN A 150 5.59 1.76 17.07
C ASN A 150 6.61 2.70 17.68
N ASP A 151 7.45 2.16 18.55
CA ASP A 151 8.48 2.91 19.27
C ASP A 151 9.78 3.07 18.44
N LYS A 152 9.82 2.52 17.22
CA LYS A 152 10.98 2.64 16.35
C LYS A 152 11.14 4.06 15.82
N ASN A 153 12.35 4.59 15.98
CA ASN A 153 12.75 5.85 15.38
C ASN A 153 13.59 5.58 14.12
N TYR A 154 13.19 6.17 13.01
CA TYR A 154 13.88 6.00 11.73
C TYR A 154 14.71 7.23 11.40
N THR A 155 15.99 7.02 11.17
CA THR A 155 16.91 8.08 10.72
C THR A 155 16.59 8.48 9.30
N ILE A 156 16.59 9.79 9.05
CA ILE A 156 16.46 10.34 7.70
C ILE A 156 17.82 10.23 7.00
N LEU A 157 17.83 9.60 5.84
CA LEU A 157 18.98 9.61 4.95
C LEU A 157 18.93 10.90 4.13
N HIS A 158 19.85 11.81 4.41
CA HIS A 158 20.05 12.99 3.56
C HIS A 158 20.72 12.54 2.27
N LYS A 159 20.01 12.67 1.15
CA LYS A 159 20.60 12.47 -0.18
C LYS A 159 21.08 13.83 -0.69
N THR A 160 22.35 13.92 -1.00
CA THR A 160 22.89 15.01 -1.84
C THR A 160 22.59 14.65 -3.29
N PHE A 161 21.80 15.47 -3.96
CA PHE A 161 21.63 15.36 -5.41
C PHE A 161 22.85 16.01 -6.04
N GLU A 162 23.72 15.21 -6.63
CA GLU A 162 24.72 15.73 -7.54
C GLU A 162 23.98 16.25 -8.79
N ASN A 163 24.44 17.39 -9.30
CA ASN A 163 23.95 17.88 -10.59
C ASN A 163 24.13 16.76 -11.62
N PRO A 164 23.14 16.50 -12.48
CA PRO A 164 23.29 15.48 -13.51
C PRO A 164 24.55 15.80 -14.31
N VAL A 165 25.56 14.94 -14.15
CA VAL A 165 26.73 14.94 -14.99
C VAL A 165 26.25 14.79 -16.42
N ASP A 166 26.82 15.50 -17.35
CA ASP A 166 26.51 15.37 -18.78
C ASP A 166 26.79 13.92 -19.19
N ILE A 167 25.74 13.12 -19.22
CA ILE A 167 25.86 11.68 -19.40
C ILE A 167 25.98 11.42 -20.89
N GLU A 168 27.18 11.17 -21.39
CA GLU A 168 27.38 10.57 -22.71
C GLU A 168 26.89 9.10 -22.79
N SER A 169 25.90 8.73 -22.00
CA SER A 169 25.36 7.37 -22.00
C SER A 169 24.52 7.13 -23.25
N LYS A 170 24.84 6.08 -23.98
CA LYS A 170 24.12 5.67 -25.19
C LYS A 170 22.90 4.80 -24.91
N ASN A 171 22.70 4.38 -23.67
CA ASN A 171 21.62 3.46 -23.27
C ASN A 171 20.84 4.04 -22.10
N LEU A 172 19.51 3.97 -22.18
CA LEU A 172 18.59 4.34 -21.10
C LEU A 172 18.02 3.07 -20.48
N LEU A 173 18.16 2.94 -19.17
CA LEU A 173 17.54 1.87 -18.40
C LEU A 173 16.28 2.40 -17.74
N ILE A 174 15.15 1.76 -18.01
CA ILE A 174 13.84 2.12 -17.48
C ILE A 174 13.33 0.98 -16.60
N PHE A 175 12.95 1.31 -15.39
CA PHE A 175 12.28 0.36 -14.48
C PHE A 175 10.76 0.53 -14.58
N GLU A 176 10.00 -0.56 -14.33
CA GLU A 176 8.54 -0.59 -14.44
C GLU A 176 7.80 0.46 -13.60
N ASN A 177 8.42 0.94 -12.53
CA ASN A 177 7.87 1.99 -11.68
C ASN A 177 8.12 3.43 -12.19
N ASN A 178 8.76 3.58 -13.33
CA ASN A 178 9.11 4.88 -13.90
C ASN A 178 8.91 4.91 -15.42
N LEU A 179 7.69 4.68 -15.88
CA LEU A 179 7.34 4.61 -17.30
C LEU A 179 6.96 5.96 -17.93
N ALA A 180 6.88 7.04 -17.14
CA ALA A 180 6.44 8.36 -17.62
C ALA A 180 7.59 9.18 -18.25
N PHE A 181 8.26 8.62 -19.25
CA PHE A 181 9.38 9.29 -19.95
C PHE A 181 8.95 10.14 -21.14
N GLU A 182 7.72 10.01 -21.59
CA GLU A 182 7.24 10.63 -22.83
C GLU A 182 7.22 12.16 -22.79
N ILE A 183 7.49 12.75 -21.62
CA ILE A 183 7.28 14.19 -21.38
C ILE A 183 8.58 15.00 -21.56
N THR A 184 9.73 14.36 -21.75
CA THR A 184 10.98 15.13 -21.84
C THR A 184 11.64 14.94 -23.20
N ASP A 185 11.89 16.07 -23.90
CA ASP A 185 12.76 16.15 -25.09
C ASP A 185 14.14 15.48 -24.90
N PHE A 186 14.44 15.15 -23.65
CA PHE A 186 15.64 14.45 -23.22
C PHE A 186 15.70 13.01 -23.75
N VAL A 187 14.55 12.32 -23.88
CA VAL A 187 14.50 10.92 -24.30
C VAL A 187 14.63 10.78 -25.81
N ASN A 188 14.09 11.72 -26.57
CA ASN A 188 13.96 11.59 -28.03
C ASN A 188 15.27 11.70 -28.80
N ASN A 189 16.33 12.26 -28.24
CA ASN A 189 17.53 12.64 -29.01
C ASN A 189 18.87 12.06 -28.52
N LYS A 190 18.94 11.37 -27.39
CA LYS A 190 20.25 11.01 -26.79
C LYS A 190 20.55 9.52 -26.64
N PHE A 191 19.56 8.63 -26.72
CA PHE A 191 19.79 7.21 -26.41
C PHE A 191 19.67 6.31 -27.63
N LYS A 192 20.67 5.43 -27.82
CA LYS A 192 20.66 4.42 -28.89
C LYS A 192 19.82 3.19 -28.56
N LYS A 193 19.66 2.91 -27.27
CA LYS A 193 18.85 1.78 -26.76
C LYS A 193 18.08 2.21 -25.53
N ILE A 194 16.84 1.78 -25.47
CA ILE A 194 15.99 1.85 -24.27
C ILE A 194 15.83 0.41 -23.79
N ILE A 195 16.19 0.16 -22.54
CA ILE A 195 16.10 -1.17 -21.91
C ILE A 195 15.07 -1.09 -20.80
N LEU A 196 13.97 -1.79 -20.97
CA LEU A 196 12.94 -1.94 -19.95
C LEU A 196 13.33 -3.07 -18.99
N VAL A 197 13.35 -2.77 -17.70
CA VAL A 197 13.58 -3.76 -16.64
C VAL A 197 12.27 -3.97 -15.90
N SER A 198 11.69 -5.15 -16.04
CA SER A 198 10.52 -5.59 -15.27
C SER A 198 10.95 -6.61 -14.22
N ASN A 199 10.38 -6.49 -13.02
CA ASN A 199 10.56 -7.47 -11.95
C ASN A 199 9.68 -8.72 -12.12
N ASN A 200 8.83 -8.75 -13.14
CA ASN A 200 8.03 -9.94 -13.43
C ASN A 200 8.91 -11.00 -14.05
N ASN A 201 9.04 -12.15 -13.36
CA ASN A 201 9.70 -13.36 -13.87
C ASN A 201 8.94 -14.02 -15.02
N GLU A 202 7.83 -13.49 -15.45
CA GLU A 202 7.13 -13.92 -16.66
C GLU A 202 7.65 -13.10 -17.84
N ASN A 203 8.49 -13.75 -18.66
CA ASN A 203 8.92 -13.26 -19.98
C ASN A 203 7.70 -13.09 -20.92
N LYS A 204 6.87 -12.11 -20.67
CA LYS A 204 5.93 -11.62 -21.67
C LYS A 204 6.57 -10.42 -22.36
N ILE A 205 7.16 -10.73 -23.51
CA ILE A 205 7.50 -9.72 -24.51
C ILE A 205 6.17 -9.07 -24.92
N ILE A 206 6.00 -7.80 -24.61
CA ILE A 206 4.94 -6.94 -25.15
C ILE A 206 5.42 -6.42 -26.50
#